data_fe71ad25bb66708beb32aee93b9d217b
#
_entry.id   fe71ad25bb66708beb32aee93b9d217b
#
_cell.length_a   1.000
_cell.length_b   1.000
_cell.length_c   1.000
_cell.angle_alpha   90.00
_cell.angle_beta   90.00
_cell.angle_gamma   90.00
#
_symmetry.space_group_name_H-M   'P 1'
#
loop_
_entity.id
_entity.type
_entity.pdbx_description
1 polymer ?
#
loop_
_entity_poly.entity_id
_entity_poly.type
_entity_poly.pdbx_seq_one_letter_code
_entity_poly.pdbx_strand_id
1 'polypeptide(L)'
;LNIGPSAWRASDSGLEIDIQERATPFGQRVAGRVSLSFERATDQCFELDGFGEHWWWPIAPIAQIDVAMDRPGLRWSGSAYVDSNYGSRPIETGFESWNWCRGHDAEGDCQIHYDAQLSGGGEKRLSLSVDRSGVMARMSSPDLQQLPRGPIWRVARPARLPLQAGAVKTLEDTPFYTRSEIQVASGHFMHESLDLRRFCSPWVQFLLPFRMPRIG
;
A
#
# COMPACT_ATOMS: atom_id res chain seq x y z
N LEU A 1 -7.79 -8.97 17.95
CA LEU A 1 -9.03 -8.60 17.26
C LEU A 1 -9.57 -9.83 16.53
N ASN A 2 -10.88 -10.04 16.58
CA ASN A 2 -11.56 -11.08 15.79
C ASN A 2 -12.47 -10.42 14.75
N ILE A 3 -12.47 -10.97 13.54
CA ILE A 3 -13.35 -10.55 12.44
C ILE A 3 -14.02 -11.83 11.91
N GLY A 4 -15.26 -12.08 12.33
CA GLY A 4 -15.90 -13.37 12.09
C GLY A 4 -15.08 -14.52 12.70
N PRO A 5 -14.80 -15.59 11.94
CA PRO A 5 -13.96 -16.71 12.40
C PRO A 5 -12.46 -16.44 12.27
N SER A 6 -12.06 -15.35 11.63
CA SER A 6 -10.66 -14.94 11.49
C SER A 6 -10.19 -14.12 12.70
N ALA A 7 -8.91 -14.19 13.02
CA ALA A 7 -8.33 -13.47 14.13
C ALA A 7 -6.98 -12.87 13.75
N TRP A 8 -6.64 -11.73 14.33
CA TRP A 8 -5.29 -11.20 14.28
C TRP A 8 -4.79 -10.82 15.67
N ARG A 9 -3.51 -11.03 15.90
CA ARG A 9 -2.83 -10.75 17.16
C ARG A 9 -1.56 -9.99 16.86
N ALA A 10 -1.45 -8.80 17.43
CA ALA A 10 -0.24 -7.99 17.36
C ALA A 10 0.58 -8.13 18.64
N SER A 11 1.89 -8.06 18.49
CA SER A 11 2.88 -7.91 19.55
C SER A 11 3.83 -6.76 19.22
N ASP A 12 4.77 -6.44 20.10
CA ASP A 12 5.75 -5.38 19.86
C ASP A 12 6.66 -5.64 18.66
N SER A 13 6.80 -6.92 18.26
CA SER A 13 7.73 -7.37 17.21
C SER A 13 7.08 -8.23 16.14
N GLY A 14 5.76 -8.27 16.04
CA GLY A 14 5.11 -9.11 15.05
C GLY A 14 3.59 -8.98 14.98
N LEU A 15 3.04 -9.60 13.93
CA LEU A 15 1.62 -9.70 13.69
C LEU A 15 1.30 -11.11 13.19
N GLU A 16 0.37 -11.80 13.83
CA GLU A 16 -0.19 -13.06 13.36
C GLU A 16 -1.65 -12.87 12.89
N ILE A 17 -1.97 -13.41 11.73
CA ILE A 17 -3.31 -13.40 11.16
C ILE A 17 -3.73 -14.83 10.89
N ASP A 18 -4.69 -15.33 11.66
CA ASP A 18 -5.37 -16.59 11.39
C ASP A 18 -6.59 -16.32 10.49
N ILE A 19 -6.58 -16.88 9.29
CA ILE A 19 -7.59 -16.67 8.26
C ILE A 19 -8.52 -17.87 8.21
N GLN A 20 -9.84 -17.64 8.35
CA GLN A 20 -10.89 -18.62 8.23
C GLN A 20 -12.09 -17.98 7.49
N GLU A 21 -12.00 -17.89 6.16
CA GLU A 21 -12.94 -17.13 5.34
C GLU A 21 -13.57 -17.99 4.24
N ARG A 22 -14.58 -17.41 3.58
CA ARG A 22 -15.16 -17.93 2.35
C ARG A 22 -15.16 -16.84 1.27
N ALA A 23 -14.56 -17.14 0.12
CA ALA A 23 -14.53 -16.23 -1.01
C ALA A 23 -15.90 -16.15 -1.68
N THR A 24 -16.40 -14.96 -1.91
CA THR A 24 -17.59 -14.71 -2.76
C THR A 24 -17.21 -14.73 -4.24
N PRO A 25 -18.12 -15.13 -5.14
CA PRO A 25 -19.50 -15.58 -4.92
C PRO A 25 -19.64 -17.09 -4.64
N PHE A 26 -18.61 -17.91 -4.85
CA PHE A 26 -18.72 -19.36 -4.90
C PHE A 26 -18.47 -20.08 -3.55
N GLY A 27 -18.24 -19.33 -2.48
CA GLY A 27 -18.08 -19.88 -1.13
C GLY A 27 -16.83 -20.75 -0.93
N GLN A 28 -15.83 -20.64 -1.80
CA GLN A 28 -14.56 -21.37 -1.65
C GLN A 28 -13.91 -21.02 -0.31
N ARG A 29 -13.45 -22.04 0.40
CA ARG A 29 -12.79 -21.85 1.70
C ARG A 29 -11.41 -21.23 1.49
N VAL A 30 -11.12 -20.18 2.27
CA VAL A 30 -9.80 -19.56 2.40
C VAL A 30 -9.37 -19.71 3.86
N ALA A 31 -8.32 -20.48 4.10
CA ALA A 31 -7.87 -20.76 5.46
C ALA A 31 -6.36 -20.90 5.52
N GLY A 32 -5.76 -20.40 6.60
CA GLY A 32 -4.33 -20.47 6.82
C GLY A 32 -3.85 -19.41 7.78
N ARG A 33 -2.53 -19.23 7.82
CA ARG A 33 -1.86 -18.25 8.67
C ARG A 33 -0.92 -17.38 7.87
N VAL A 34 -0.91 -16.11 8.23
CA VAL A 34 0.11 -15.14 7.84
C VAL A 34 0.80 -14.66 9.11
N SER A 35 2.12 -14.76 9.16
CA SER A 35 2.95 -14.29 10.26
C SER A 35 3.91 -13.22 9.75
N LEU A 36 3.92 -12.08 10.41
CA LEU A 36 4.86 -11.00 10.15
C LEU A 36 5.77 -10.84 11.37
N SER A 37 7.06 -10.64 11.11
CA SER A 37 8.06 -10.34 12.12
C SER A 37 8.83 -9.07 11.75
N PHE A 38 9.08 -8.22 12.73
CA PHE A 38 9.85 -6.99 12.62
C PHE A 38 10.56 -6.71 13.93
N GLU A 39 11.60 -5.89 13.92
CA GLU A 39 12.38 -5.61 15.13
C GLU A 39 11.53 -4.86 16.16
N ARG A 40 10.85 -3.81 15.73
CA ARG A 40 9.95 -2.99 16.55
C ARG A 40 8.99 -2.20 15.66
N ALA A 41 7.77 -1.99 16.12
CA ALA A 41 6.86 -1.04 15.50
C ALA A 41 7.39 0.40 15.68
N THR A 42 7.20 1.25 14.67
CA THR A 42 7.53 2.67 14.78
C THR A 42 6.49 3.38 15.66
N ASP A 43 6.89 4.47 16.27
CA ASP A 43 6.03 5.39 17.02
C ASP A 43 5.66 6.66 16.24
N GLN A 44 6.08 6.73 14.96
CA GLN A 44 5.89 7.90 14.13
C GLN A 44 4.62 7.80 13.29
N CYS A 45 3.71 8.74 13.51
CA CYS A 45 2.52 8.94 12.70
C CYS A 45 2.61 10.26 11.94
N PHE A 46 2.06 10.30 10.75
CA PHE A 46 2.09 11.47 9.87
C PHE A 46 0.67 11.92 9.53
N GLU A 47 0.37 13.15 9.86
CA GLU A 47 -0.86 13.80 9.42
C GLU A 47 -0.81 14.04 7.92
N LEU A 48 -1.88 13.71 7.20
CA LEU A 48 -1.94 13.77 5.75
C LEU A 48 -2.72 14.97 5.20
N ASP A 49 -3.64 15.56 5.96
CA ASP A 49 -4.59 16.57 5.47
C ASP A 49 -4.41 17.98 6.05
N GLY A 50 -3.70 18.14 7.16
CA GLY A 50 -3.54 19.42 7.85
C GLY A 50 -4.69 19.80 8.79
N PHE A 51 -5.68 18.90 8.95
CA PHE A 51 -6.84 19.09 9.84
C PHE A 51 -6.93 18.05 10.95
N GLY A 52 -5.99 17.09 10.98
CA GLY A 52 -5.95 15.99 11.94
C GLY A 52 -7.02 14.92 11.68
N GLU A 53 -7.66 14.94 10.53
CA GLU A 53 -8.73 14.01 10.17
C GLU A 53 -8.22 12.73 9.52
N HIS A 54 -7.00 12.75 8.93
CA HIS A 54 -6.39 11.60 8.27
C HIS A 54 -4.92 11.45 8.62
N TRP A 55 -4.55 10.25 9.03
CA TRP A 55 -3.22 9.89 9.51
C TRP A 55 -2.70 8.66 8.79
N TRP A 56 -1.40 8.61 8.61
CA TRP A 56 -0.68 7.46 8.14
C TRP A 56 0.39 7.03 9.16
N TRP A 57 0.39 5.77 9.49
CA TRP A 57 1.34 5.16 10.41
C TRP A 57 2.10 4.03 9.71
N PRO A 58 3.36 4.23 9.29
CA PRO A 58 4.23 3.18 8.80
C PRO A 58 4.69 2.31 9.97
N ILE A 59 3.91 1.33 10.35
CA ILE A 59 4.08 0.50 11.56
C ILE A 59 5.41 -0.25 11.52
N ALA A 60 5.67 -0.99 10.43
CA ALA A 60 6.90 -1.73 10.22
C ALA A 60 7.35 -1.60 8.76
N PRO A 61 8.14 -0.57 8.43
CA PRO A 61 8.64 -0.36 7.07
C PRO A 61 9.56 -1.47 6.57
N ILE A 62 10.22 -2.16 7.49
CA ILE A 62 11.08 -3.32 7.23
C ILE A 62 10.54 -4.47 8.07
N ALA A 63 10.03 -5.50 7.41
CA ALA A 63 9.46 -6.69 8.03
C ALA A 63 9.73 -7.93 7.19
N GLN A 64 9.56 -9.09 7.79
CA GLN A 64 9.52 -10.39 7.11
C GLN A 64 8.11 -10.96 7.20
N ILE A 65 7.71 -11.70 6.18
CA ILE A 65 6.42 -12.37 6.12
C ILE A 65 6.59 -13.85 5.82
N ASP A 66 5.84 -14.66 6.57
CA ASP A 66 5.64 -16.08 6.30
C ASP A 66 4.15 -16.34 6.06
N VAL A 67 3.85 -16.94 4.91
CA VAL A 67 2.49 -17.29 4.50
C VAL A 67 2.36 -18.80 4.45
N ALA A 68 1.42 -19.34 5.19
CA ALA A 68 1.09 -20.74 5.24
C ALA A 68 -0.42 -20.93 5.09
N MET A 69 -0.88 -21.00 3.84
CA MET A 69 -2.29 -21.24 3.53
C MET A 69 -2.57 -22.73 3.37
N ASP A 70 -3.57 -23.22 4.08
CA ASP A 70 -4.09 -24.59 3.91
C ASP A 70 -5.07 -24.66 2.72
N ARG A 71 -5.79 -23.55 2.48
CA ARG A 71 -6.74 -23.39 1.39
C ARG A 71 -6.66 -21.96 0.81
N PRO A 72 -6.21 -21.78 -0.45
CA PRO A 72 -5.52 -22.74 -1.31
C PRO A 72 -4.20 -23.21 -0.68
N GLY A 73 -3.70 -24.38 -1.01
CA GLY A 73 -2.40 -24.86 -0.51
C GLY A 73 -1.27 -24.00 -1.05
N LEU A 74 -0.75 -23.09 -0.23
CA LEU A 74 0.28 -22.13 -0.63
C LEU A 74 1.22 -21.84 0.54
N ARG A 75 2.53 -21.88 0.29
CA ARG A 75 3.55 -21.49 1.27
C ARG A 75 4.64 -20.66 0.61
N TRP A 76 4.98 -19.54 1.24
CA TRP A 76 6.09 -18.70 0.81
C TRP A 76 6.50 -17.75 1.94
N SER A 77 7.71 -17.22 1.84
CA SER A 77 8.27 -16.22 2.75
C SER A 77 8.93 -15.09 1.95
N GLY A 78 9.05 -13.94 2.53
CA GLY A 78 9.70 -12.79 1.87
C GLY A 78 9.76 -11.53 2.73
N SER A 79 10.23 -10.45 2.12
CA SER A 79 10.19 -9.13 2.74
C SER A 79 8.76 -8.58 2.74
N ALA A 80 8.43 -7.82 3.78
CA ALA A 80 7.13 -7.24 3.97
C ALA A 80 7.20 -5.77 4.41
N TYR A 81 6.05 -5.16 4.41
CA TYR A 81 5.79 -3.81 4.88
C TYR A 81 4.43 -3.79 5.57
N VAL A 82 4.36 -3.09 6.68
CA VAL A 82 3.12 -2.94 7.45
C VAL A 82 2.86 -1.47 7.72
N ASP A 83 1.71 -0.99 7.32
CA ASP A 83 1.23 0.34 7.65
C ASP A 83 -0.26 0.36 7.99
N SER A 84 -0.73 1.50 8.43
CA SER A 84 -2.13 1.79 8.66
C SER A 84 -2.45 3.23 8.23
N ASN A 85 -3.51 3.39 7.46
CA ASN A 85 -4.18 4.66 7.28
C ASN A 85 -5.43 4.67 8.16
N TYR A 86 -5.61 5.73 8.94
CA TYR A 86 -6.77 5.89 9.80
C TYR A 86 -7.21 7.35 9.86
N GLY A 87 -8.45 7.58 10.23
CA GLY A 87 -9.00 8.91 10.28
C GLY A 87 -10.40 8.95 10.85
N SER A 88 -10.91 10.15 11.09
CA SER A 88 -12.25 10.42 11.62
C SER A 88 -13.29 10.63 10.51
N ARG A 89 -12.86 10.76 9.25
CA ARG A 89 -13.74 11.01 8.09
C ARG A 89 -13.44 10.07 6.93
N PRO A 90 -14.41 9.88 6.01
CA PRO A 90 -14.17 9.17 4.77
C PRO A 90 -13.05 9.83 3.95
N ILE A 91 -12.19 9.02 3.36
CA ILE A 91 -11.00 9.45 2.66
C ILE A 91 -11.30 10.38 1.48
N GLU A 92 -12.39 10.12 0.75
CA GLU A 92 -12.83 10.91 -0.39
C GLU A 92 -13.30 12.32 -0.03
N THR A 93 -13.48 12.63 1.24
CA THR A 93 -13.80 13.99 1.69
C THR A 93 -12.55 14.85 1.85
N GLY A 94 -11.41 14.26 2.15
CA GLY A 94 -10.15 14.94 2.38
C GLY A 94 -9.23 15.00 1.17
N PHE A 95 -9.36 14.05 0.23
CA PHE A 95 -8.41 13.92 -0.87
C PHE A 95 -9.08 13.78 -2.23
N GLU A 96 -8.42 14.27 -3.27
CA GLU A 96 -8.78 14.05 -4.68
C GLU A 96 -8.02 12.84 -5.26
N SER A 97 -6.76 12.69 -4.86
CA SER A 97 -5.92 11.55 -5.25
C SER A 97 -4.76 11.39 -4.29
N TRP A 98 -4.20 10.18 -4.23
CA TRP A 98 -2.88 9.98 -3.66
C TRP A 98 -2.05 8.99 -4.47
N ASN A 99 -0.73 9.09 -4.27
CA ASN A 99 0.24 8.16 -4.81
C ASN A 99 1.18 7.77 -3.68
N TRP A 100 1.44 6.49 -3.58
CA TRP A 100 2.36 5.93 -2.61
C TRP A 100 3.40 5.07 -3.35
N CYS A 101 4.64 5.17 -2.93
CA CYS A 101 5.72 4.42 -3.54
C CYS A 101 6.70 3.96 -2.46
N ARG A 102 7.09 2.70 -2.47
CA ARG A 102 8.06 2.14 -1.53
C ARG A 102 9.00 1.18 -2.23
N GLY A 103 10.27 1.24 -1.89
CA GLY A 103 11.28 0.29 -2.36
C GLY A 103 12.54 0.37 -1.52
N HIS A 104 13.56 -0.37 -1.93
CA HIS A 104 14.87 -0.31 -1.31
C HIS A 104 15.86 0.32 -2.28
N ASP A 105 16.79 1.11 -1.74
CA ASP A 105 17.92 1.62 -2.50
C ASP A 105 19.04 0.57 -2.62
N ALA A 106 20.16 0.98 -3.23
CA ALA A 106 21.29 0.08 -3.43
C ALA A 106 21.97 -0.34 -2.13
N GLU A 107 21.85 0.47 -1.10
CA GLU A 107 22.37 0.23 0.26
C GLU A 107 21.45 -0.68 1.07
N GLY A 108 20.20 -0.88 0.59
CA GLY A 108 19.16 -1.70 1.20
C GLY A 108 18.31 -0.96 2.23
N ASP A 109 18.43 0.37 2.30
CA ASP A 109 17.55 1.22 3.09
C ASP A 109 16.18 1.32 2.40
N CYS A 110 15.12 1.38 3.19
CA CYS A 110 13.77 1.51 2.66
C CYS A 110 13.45 2.98 2.39
N GLN A 111 13.03 3.29 1.17
CA GLN A 111 12.51 4.60 0.82
C GLN A 111 11.00 4.55 0.65
N ILE A 112 10.29 5.54 1.20
CA ILE A 112 8.84 5.66 1.12
C ILE A 112 8.48 7.07 0.68
N HIS A 113 7.66 7.19 -0.36
CA HIS A 113 7.19 8.47 -0.88
C HIS A 113 5.67 8.47 -0.89
N TYR A 114 5.07 9.50 -0.34
CA TYR A 114 3.64 9.70 -0.25
C TYR A 114 3.28 11.08 -0.78
N ASP A 115 2.46 11.16 -1.83
CA ASP A 115 1.94 12.39 -2.41
C ASP A 115 0.41 12.35 -2.40
N ALA A 116 -0.22 13.34 -1.79
CA ALA A 116 -1.67 13.47 -1.79
C ALA A 116 -2.09 14.84 -2.32
N GLN A 117 -3.13 14.87 -3.16
CA GLN A 117 -3.84 16.08 -3.57
C GLN A 117 -5.05 16.25 -2.67
N LEU A 118 -5.15 17.39 -2.02
CA LEU A 118 -6.21 17.69 -1.06
C LEU A 118 -7.47 18.23 -1.76
N SER A 119 -8.65 17.81 -1.31
CA SER A 119 -9.94 18.27 -1.87
C SER A 119 -10.16 19.78 -1.77
N GLY A 120 -9.58 20.43 -0.76
CA GLY A 120 -9.61 21.87 -0.57
C GLY A 120 -8.57 22.65 -1.37
N GLY A 121 -7.82 21.98 -2.23
CA GLY A 121 -6.64 22.52 -2.91
C GLY A 121 -5.37 22.38 -2.10
N GLY A 122 -4.25 22.34 -2.78
CA GLY A 122 -2.93 22.08 -2.19
C GLY A 122 -2.51 20.61 -2.25
N GLU A 123 -1.31 20.36 -1.79
CA GLU A 123 -0.71 19.04 -1.80
C GLU A 123 -0.03 18.72 -0.47
N LYS A 124 -0.02 17.45 -0.10
CA LYS A 124 0.81 16.92 0.97
C LYS A 124 1.87 16.01 0.36
N ARG A 125 3.11 16.28 0.70
CA ARG A 125 4.25 15.50 0.26
C ARG A 125 5.05 15.02 1.45
N LEU A 126 5.37 13.72 1.46
CA LEU A 126 6.18 13.10 2.48
C LEU A 126 7.16 12.12 1.82
N SER A 127 8.46 12.27 2.14
CA SER A 127 9.50 11.34 1.71
C SER A 127 10.33 10.94 2.91
N LEU A 128 10.47 9.63 3.10
CA LEU A 128 11.13 9.02 4.25
C LEU A 128 12.20 8.03 3.77
N SER A 129 13.32 8.01 4.47
CA SER A 129 14.29 6.93 4.45
C SER A 129 14.20 6.18 5.78
N VAL A 130 14.24 4.87 5.72
CA VAL A 130 14.27 3.99 6.89
C VAL A 130 15.47 3.08 6.74
N ASP A 131 16.43 3.21 7.63
CA ASP A 131 17.63 2.37 7.62
C ASP A 131 17.31 0.93 8.06
N ARG A 132 18.28 0.04 7.93
CA ARG A 132 18.12 -1.38 8.27
C ARG A 132 17.82 -1.64 9.75
N SER A 133 18.12 -0.68 10.62
CA SER A 133 17.78 -0.73 12.05
C SER A 133 16.39 -0.20 12.36
N GLY A 134 15.63 0.25 11.31
CA GLY A 134 14.28 0.80 11.45
C GLY A 134 14.24 2.27 11.85
N VAL A 135 15.39 2.96 11.90
CA VAL A 135 15.41 4.40 12.16
C VAL A 135 14.92 5.17 10.95
N MET A 136 13.87 5.97 11.17
CA MET A 136 13.19 6.71 10.12
C MET A 136 13.63 8.18 10.12
N ALA A 137 13.95 8.70 8.95
CA ALA A 137 14.31 10.10 8.74
C ALA A 137 13.56 10.70 7.54
N ARG A 138 13.26 12.00 7.60
CA ARG A 138 12.76 12.72 6.43
C ARG A 138 13.91 12.90 5.43
N MET A 139 13.58 12.73 4.15
CA MET A 139 14.51 12.96 3.06
C MET A 139 13.94 13.95 2.03
N SER A 140 14.80 14.47 1.15
CA SER A 140 14.37 15.24 -0.01
C SER A 140 13.55 14.35 -0.94
N SER A 141 12.42 14.87 -1.42
CA SER A 141 11.58 14.14 -2.36
C SER A 141 12.26 14.09 -3.74
N PRO A 142 12.40 12.91 -4.34
CA PRO A 142 12.82 12.79 -5.73
C PRO A 142 11.84 13.48 -6.68
N ASP A 143 12.29 13.76 -7.91
CA ASP A 143 11.44 14.32 -8.95
C ASP A 143 10.28 13.37 -9.30
N LEU A 144 9.13 13.98 -9.63
CA LEU A 144 7.94 13.23 -10.01
C LEU A 144 8.07 12.71 -11.44
N GLN A 145 8.00 11.41 -11.60
CA GLN A 145 8.01 10.73 -12.90
C GLN A 145 6.59 10.32 -13.28
N GLN A 146 6.26 10.41 -14.57
CA GLN A 146 4.97 9.92 -15.10
C GLN A 146 5.15 8.52 -15.67
N LEU A 147 4.62 7.52 -14.96
CA LEU A 147 4.61 6.16 -15.45
C LEU A 147 3.52 5.94 -16.51
N PRO A 148 3.62 4.89 -17.34
CA PRO A 148 2.56 4.49 -18.25
C PRO A 148 1.24 4.32 -17.47
N ARG A 149 0.15 4.88 -17.98
CA ARG A 149 -1.18 4.75 -17.34
C ARG A 149 -1.61 3.29 -17.21
N GLY A 150 -2.51 3.00 -16.26
CA GLY A 150 -3.12 1.67 -16.12
C GLY A 150 -3.59 1.13 -17.48
N PRO A 151 -3.35 -0.14 -17.80
CA PRO A 151 -3.57 -0.68 -19.15
C PRO A 151 -5.04 -0.69 -19.55
N ILE A 152 -5.97 -0.96 -18.64
CA ILE A 152 -7.41 -1.05 -18.90
C ILE A 152 -8.10 0.27 -18.54
N TRP A 153 -8.01 0.67 -17.27
CA TRP A 153 -8.78 1.79 -16.74
C TRP A 153 -8.09 3.15 -16.88
N ARG A 154 -6.87 3.17 -17.36
CA ARG A 154 -6.13 4.41 -17.68
C ARG A 154 -5.97 5.36 -16.48
N VAL A 155 -5.94 4.84 -15.26
CA VAL A 155 -5.58 5.63 -14.08
C VAL A 155 -4.16 6.17 -14.23
N ALA A 156 -3.96 7.44 -13.91
CA ALA A 156 -2.64 8.07 -13.93
C ALA A 156 -1.75 7.50 -12.81
N ARG A 157 -0.46 7.37 -13.09
CA ARG A 157 0.51 6.79 -12.14
C ARG A 157 1.74 7.70 -11.99
N PRO A 158 1.59 8.90 -11.39
CA PRO A 158 2.75 9.70 -11.03
C PRO A 158 3.48 9.02 -9.85
N ALA A 159 4.79 8.89 -9.94
CA ALA A 159 5.62 8.23 -8.94
C ALA A 159 6.87 9.04 -8.62
N ARG A 160 7.30 9.03 -7.36
CA ARG A 160 8.62 9.53 -6.97
C ARG A 160 9.56 8.34 -6.83
N LEU A 161 10.63 8.38 -7.60
CA LEU A 161 11.62 7.32 -7.66
C LEU A 161 13.02 7.93 -7.57
N PRO A 162 13.95 7.30 -6.85
CA PRO A 162 15.33 7.82 -6.73
C PRO A 162 16.08 7.79 -8.06
N LEU A 163 15.66 6.90 -8.97
CA LEU A 163 16.25 6.70 -10.28
C LEU A 163 15.16 6.62 -11.36
N GLN A 164 15.56 6.72 -12.62
CA GLN A 164 14.63 6.58 -13.73
C GLN A 164 13.92 5.22 -13.70
N ALA A 165 12.60 5.26 -13.86
CA ALA A 165 11.81 4.05 -13.99
C ALA A 165 12.21 3.24 -15.23
N GLY A 166 12.44 1.96 -15.05
CA GLY A 166 12.59 0.96 -16.11
C GLY A 166 11.26 0.26 -16.43
N ALA A 167 11.22 -1.06 -16.32
CA ALA A 167 10.01 -1.83 -16.54
C ALA A 167 8.95 -1.57 -15.44
N VAL A 168 7.70 -1.42 -15.88
CA VAL A 168 6.53 -1.24 -14.99
C VAL A 168 5.60 -2.41 -15.19
N LYS A 169 5.50 -3.28 -14.19
CA LYS A 169 4.56 -4.40 -14.16
C LYS A 169 3.31 -4.00 -13.41
N THR A 170 2.16 -4.01 -14.06
CA THR A 170 0.87 -3.76 -13.41
C THR A 170 0.40 -5.01 -12.68
N LEU A 171 0.14 -4.90 -11.39
CA LEU A 171 -0.36 -5.98 -10.54
C LEU A 171 -1.88 -5.89 -10.36
N GLU A 172 -2.40 -4.66 -10.20
CA GLU A 172 -3.83 -4.37 -10.11
C GLU A 172 -4.16 -3.15 -10.95
N ASP A 173 -5.30 -3.21 -11.66
CA ASP A 173 -5.84 -2.10 -12.45
C ASP A 173 -7.35 -2.09 -12.28
N THR A 174 -7.86 -1.11 -11.58
CA THR A 174 -9.29 -0.90 -11.31
C THR A 174 -9.72 0.46 -11.83
N PRO A 175 -11.01 0.77 -11.87
CA PRO A 175 -11.50 2.06 -12.34
C PRO A 175 -10.87 3.29 -11.69
N PHE A 176 -10.40 3.17 -10.45
CA PHE A 176 -9.92 4.28 -9.62
C PHE A 176 -8.58 4.00 -8.91
N TYR A 177 -8.05 2.78 -8.98
CA TYR A 177 -6.83 2.38 -8.28
C TYR A 177 -5.94 1.53 -9.18
N THR A 178 -4.63 1.73 -9.07
CA THR A 178 -3.63 0.85 -9.67
C THR A 178 -2.55 0.50 -8.67
N ARG A 179 -2.06 -0.74 -8.78
CA ARG A 179 -0.87 -1.21 -8.07
C ARG A 179 0.14 -1.73 -9.07
N SER A 180 1.38 -1.34 -8.91
CA SER A 180 2.45 -1.65 -9.87
C SER A 180 3.75 -2.00 -9.16
N GLU A 181 4.50 -2.92 -9.74
CA GLU A 181 5.91 -3.14 -9.45
C GLU A 181 6.73 -2.38 -10.49
N ILE A 182 7.68 -1.57 -10.02
CA ILE A 182 8.53 -0.74 -10.87
C ILE A 182 9.96 -1.21 -10.67
N GLN A 183 10.64 -1.55 -11.75
CA GLN A 183 12.06 -1.83 -11.72
C GLN A 183 12.84 -0.52 -11.85
N VAL A 184 13.81 -0.31 -10.99
CA VAL A 184 14.84 0.74 -11.09
C VAL A 184 16.21 0.10 -11.00
N ALA A 185 17.27 0.84 -11.32
CA ALA A 185 18.64 0.28 -11.30
C ALA A 185 19.05 -0.26 -9.92
N SER A 186 18.54 0.31 -8.82
CA SER A 186 18.83 -0.14 -7.45
C SER A 186 17.93 -1.28 -6.95
N GLY A 187 16.89 -1.69 -7.69
CA GLY A 187 15.97 -2.76 -7.24
C GLY A 187 14.53 -2.55 -7.70
N HIS A 188 13.59 -2.92 -6.85
CA HIS A 188 12.16 -2.89 -7.16
C HIS A 188 11.42 -1.97 -6.20
N PHE A 189 10.49 -1.19 -6.74
CA PHE A 189 9.57 -0.35 -5.99
C PHE A 189 8.13 -0.83 -6.19
N MET A 190 7.38 -0.91 -5.10
CA MET A 190 5.92 -1.04 -5.15
C MET A 190 5.33 0.36 -5.25
N HIS A 191 4.36 0.54 -6.13
CA HIS A 191 3.70 1.82 -6.34
C HIS A 191 2.19 1.65 -6.39
N GLU A 192 1.48 2.58 -5.77
CA GLU A 192 0.03 2.64 -5.74
C GLU A 192 -0.45 4.04 -6.13
N SER A 193 -1.47 4.11 -6.97
CA SER A 193 -2.17 5.34 -7.30
C SER A 193 -3.66 5.17 -7.07
N LEU A 194 -4.26 6.15 -6.39
CA LEU A 194 -5.68 6.19 -6.08
C LEU A 194 -6.27 7.51 -6.61
N ASP A 195 -7.30 7.42 -7.45
CA ASP A 195 -8.07 8.55 -7.99
C ASP A 195 -9.44 8.59 -7.30
N LEU A 196 -9.57 9.41 -6.28
CA LEU A 196 -10.80 9.52 -5.47
C LEU A 196 -11.94 10.27 -6.20
N ARG A 197 -11.62 11.11 -7.17
CA ARG A 197 -12.64 11.70 -8.03
C ARG A 197 -13.36 10.63 -8.84
N ARG A 198 -12.60 9.66 -9.39
CA ARG A 198 -13.20 8.50 -10.07
C ARG A 198 -13.91 7.57 -9.08
N PHE A 199 -13.34 7.34 -7.91
CA PHE A 199 -13.98 6.55 -6.87
C PHE A 199 -15.36 7.05 -6.53
N CYS A 200 -15.56 8.36 -6.39
CA CYS A 200 -16.86 8.99 -6.09
C CYS A 200 -17.85 8.97 -7.26
N SER A 201 -17.45 8.58 -8.46
CA SER A 201 -18.38 8.56 -9.60
C SER A 201 -19.40 7.44 -9.46
N PRO A 202 -20.71 7.67 -9.78
CA PRO A 202 -21.80 6.71 -9.56
C PRO A 202 -21.57 5.34 -10.22
N TRP A 203 -20.98 5.31 -11.41
CA TRP A 203 -20.70 4.07 -12.11
C TRP A 203 -19.61 3.24 -11.45
N VAL A 204 -18.61 3.88 -10.81
CA VAL A 204 -17.59 3.18 -10.03
C VAL A 204 -18.20 2.61 -8.74
N GLN A 205 -19.00 3.40 -8.03
CA GLN A 205 -19.72 2.95 -6.85
C GLN A 205 -20.61 1.74 -7.15
N PHE A 206 -21.25 1.71 -8.30
CA PHE A 206 -22.02 0.56 -8.78
C PHE A 206 -21.14 -0.68 -9.01
N LEU A 207 -19.89 -0.52 -9.44
CA LEU A 207 -18.97 -1.62 -9.71
C LEU A 207 -18.28 -2.18 -8.46
N LEU A 208 -18.23 -1.47 -7.35
CA LEU A 208 -17.50 -1.89 -6.14
C LEU A 208 -17.85 -3.29 -5.63
N PRO A 209 -19.12 -3.75 -5.65
CA PRO A 209 -19.46 -5.12 -5.23
C PRO A 209 -18.93 -6.22 -6.15
N PHE A 210 -18.51 -5.86 -7.38
CA PHE A 210 -18.03 -6.83 -8.36
C PHE A 210 -16.52 -7.00 -8.26
N ARG A 211 -16.06 -8.26 -8.31
CA ARG A 211 -14.63 -8.55 -8.30
C ARG A 211 -13.99 -8.11 -9.62
N MET A 212 -13.00 -7.23 -9.55
CA MET A 212 -12.21 -6.86 -10.72
C MET A 212 -11.26 -8.00 -11.12
N PRO A 213 -11.07 -8.27 -12.42
CA PRO A 213 -10.07 -9.21 -12.90
C PRO A 213 -8.67 -8.77 -12.44
N ARG A 214 -7.89 -9.71 -11.93
CA ARG A 214 -6.45 -9.47 -11.69
C ARG A 214 -5.70 -9.76 -12.98
N ILE A 215 -4.84 -8.84 -13.37
CA ILE A 215 -3.91 -9.02 -14.46
C ILE A 215 -2.64 -9.60 -13.81
N GLY A 216 -2.43 -10.88 -13.97
CA GLY A 216 -1.27 -11.60 -13.45
C GLY A 216 -0.29 -11.97 -14.56
#